data_34353dd80fb2bb5c0f95b7e605eceffa
#
_entry.id   34353dd80fb2bb5c0f95b7e605eceffa
#
_cell.length_a   1.000
_cell.length_b   1.000
_cell.length_c   1.000
_cell.angle_alpha   90.00
_cell.angle_beta   90.00
_cell.angle_gamma   90.00
#
_symmetry.space_group_name_H-M   'P 1'
#
loop_
_entity.id
_entity.type
_entity.pdbx_description
1 polymer ?
#
loop_
_entity_poly.entity_id
_entity_poly.type
_entity_poly.pdbx_seq_one_letter_code
_entity_poly.pdbx_strand_id
1 'polypeptide(L)'
;MIAVGIGARERIAAQIRSLGSNLVTVTPGSVRMGSVRLGSGAAPRLSEGDAAAVGSEVPRVVVTAPLLHAREQLMVGASNWQGVLRGVTPEYFVAREWRVVAGRELTPEDNQRAAKVVLLGTSMREKLFGDSDPLQASIRIRDVPFTVIGLLERKGQSVWGDDQDDLALIPLRTARRQFVGTSRANPTLVHNITVKFADGASAEDIMRDIRELLWQRHRLRPGQEDTFIISNLAEAAEAEGSTTKVVSLLLFAVASVSLVVGGIGIMNIMLVTVTERRREIGLRLAVGARRRDILTQFLVEAVTLSLLGGLLGALVGILGAAAIGIAAQWPIVIDLSAVLMAVSFAGFIGAFFGYYPARKAARMQPIEALRAE
;
A
#
# COMPACT_ATOMS: atom_id res chain seq x y z
N MET A 1 7.19 15.84 -0.29
CA MET A 1 6.62 15.23 0.93
C MET A 1 5.14 14.91 0.77
N ILE A 2 4.25 15.90 0.55
CA ILE A 2 2.80 15.68 0.37
C ILE A 2 2.51 14.76 -0.81
N ALA A 3 3.16 14.96 -1.97
CA ALA A 3 3.02 14.12 -3.16
C ALA A 3 3.39 12.64 -2.89
N VAL A 4 4.43 12.38 -2.11
CA VAL A 4 4.83 11.03 -1.71
C VAL A 4 3.78 10.41 -0.77
N GLY A 5 3.22 11.20 0.15
CA GLY A 5 2.17 10.74 1.07
C GLY A 5 0.85 10.41 0.36
N ILE A 6 0.44 11.21 -0.64
CA ILE A 6 -0.76 10.95 -1.44
C ILE A 6 -0.54 9.73 -2.35
N GLY A 7 0.61 9.63 -3.02
CA GLY A 7 0.97 8.48 -3.84
C GLY A 7 1.01 7.16 -3.05
N ALA A 8 1.53 7.19 -1.83
CA ALA A 8 1.53 6.03 -0.94
C ALA A 8 0.09 5.60 -0.56
N ARG A 9 -0.80 6.57 -0.23
CA ARG A 9 -2.21 6.28 0.08
C ARG A 9 -2.96 5.68 -1.12
N GLU A 10 -2.79 6.27 -2.30
CA GLU A 10 -3.43 5.78 -3.53
C GLU A 10 -2.96 4.36 -3.85
N ARG A 11 -1.66 4.09 -3.68
CA ARG A 11 -1.09 2.74 -3.86
C ARG A 11 -1.67 1.75 -2.87
N ILE A 12 -1.72 2.08 -1.57
CA ILE A 12 -2.32 1.22 -0.54
C ILE A 12 -3.80 0.97 -0.85
N ALA A 13 -4.57 2.00 -1.20
CA ALA A 13 -5.98 1.85 -1.58
C ALA A 13 -6.17 0.99 -2.84
N ALA A 14 -5.31 1.14 -3.85
CA ALA A 14 -5.31 0.30 -5.04
C ALA A 14 -4.94 -1.15 -4.71
N GLN A 15 -3.95 -1.35 -3.85
CA GLN A 15 -3.54 -2.68 -3.40
C GLN A 15 -4.62 -3.36 -2.55
N ILE A 16 -5.31 -2.64 -1.66
CA ILE A 16 -6.46 -3.18 -0.91
C ILE A 16 -7.56 -3.62 -1.89
N ARG A 17 -7.87 -2.79 -2.88
CA ARG A 17 -8.84 -3.17 -3.93
C ARG A 17 -8.39 -4.40 -4.73
N SER A 18 -7.10 -4.54 -5.03
CA SER A 18 -6.56 -5.70 -5.77
C SER A 18 -6.56 -7.00 -4.97
N LEU A 19 -6.53 -6.91 -3.64
CA LEU A 19 -6.64 -8.07 -2.75
C LEU A 19 -8.05 -8.66 -2.74
N GLY A 20 -9.06 -7.90 -3.13
CA GLY A 20 -10.48 -8.17 -3.01
C GLY A 20 -11.07 -7.50 -1.78
N SER A 21 -12.24 -6.90 -1.94
CA SER A 21 -13.01 -6.34 -0.84
C SER A 21 -13.65 -7.47 -0.01
N ASN A 22 -13.84 -7.24 1.28
CA ASN A 22 -14.60 -8.13 2.17
C ASN A 22 -14.05 -9.55 2.26
N LEU A 23 -12.73 -9.66 2.50
CA LEU A 23 -12.04 -10.93 2.65
C LEU A 23 -11.52 -11.14 4.07
N VAL A 24 -11.84 -12.29 4.61
CA VAL A 24 -11.24 -12.85 5.82
C VAL A 24 -10.47 -14.11 5.45
N THR A 25 -9.30 -14.27 6.01
CA THR A 25 -8.48 -15.47 5.85
C THR A 25 -8.36 -16.19 7.17
N VAL A 26 -8.65 -17.50 7.16
CA VAL A 26 -8.43 -18.39 8.29
C VAL A 26 -7.20 -19.23 8.03
N THR A 27 -6.20 -19.14 8.91
CA THR A 27 -4.94 -19.91 8.83
C THR A 27 -4.75 -20.75 10.08
N PRO A 28 -4.02 -21.88 10.00
CA PRO A 28 -3.68 -22.64 11.18
C PRO A 28 -2.86 -21.80 12.17
N GLY A 29 -3.25 -21.85 13.43
CA GLY A 29 -2.53 -21.21 14.53
C GLY A 29 -1.33 -22.04 15.03
N SER A 30 -0.75 -21.63 16.14
CA SER A 30 0.25 -22.39 16.90
C SER A 30 -0.41 -23.00 18.13
N VAL A 31 -0.09 -24.24 18.47
CA VAL A 31 -0.55 -24.87 19.72
C VAL A 31 0.56 -24.84 20.76
N ARG A 32 0.19 -24.50 21.99
CA ARG A 32 1.03 -24.71 23.16
C ARG A 32 0.81 -26.12 23.71
N MET A 33 1.89 -26.89 23.79
CA MET A 33 1.90 -28.18 24.46
C MET A 33 2.74 -28.05 25.73
N GLY A 34 2.09 -27.73 26.85
CA GLY A 34 2.78 -27.39 28.09
C GLY A 34 3.53 -26.05 28.00
N SER A 35 4.82 -26.03 28.35
CA SER A 35 5.69 -24.85 28.24
C SER A 35 6.29 -24.64 26.85
N VAL A 36 6.09 -25.55 25.90
CA VAL A 36 6.69 -25.51 24.56
C VAL A 36 5.66 -24.99 23.56
N ARG A 37 5.98 -23.89 22.87
CA ARG A 37 5.23 -23.45 21.68
C ARG A 37 5.69 -24.30 20.51
N LEU A 38 4.77 -25.14 20.02
CA LEU A 38 4.96 -25.81 18.74
C LEU A 38 4.72 -24.78 17.62
N GLY A 39 5.61 -24.73 16.64
CA GLY A 39 5.55 -23.75 15.55
C GLY A 39 4.24 -23.79 14.77
N SER A 40 4.00 -22.77 13.94
CA SER A 40 2.85 -22.68 13.04
C SER A 40 2.71 -23.96 12.21
N GLY A 41 1.55 -24.61 12.29
CA GLY A 41 1.28 -25.88 11.59
C GLY A 41 1.28 -27.13 12.47
N ALA A 42 1.62 -27.05 13.78
CA ALA A 42 1.44 -28.13 14.74
C ALA A 42 0.01 -28.21 15.33
N ALA A 43 -0.81 -27.17 15.08
CA ALA A 43 -2.22 -27.15 15.45
C ALA A 43 -3.06 -28.14 14.64
N PRO A 44 -4.25 -28.54 15.11
CA PRO A 44 -5.25 -29.18 14.27
C PRO A 44 -5.43 -28.39 13.00
N ARG A 45 -5.10 -29.02 11.88
CA ARG A 45 -5.09 -28.35 10.59
C ARG A 45 -6.53 -28.14 10.12
N LEU A 46 -6.78 -27.01 9.49
CA LEU A 46 -8.05 -26.72 8.82
C LEU A 46 -8.36 -27.78 7.77
N SER A 47 -9.63 -28.06 7.56
CA SER A 47 -10.12 -29.05 6.58
C SER A 47 -11.05 -28.42 5.54
N GLU A 48 -11.27 -29.12 4.41
CA GLU A 48 -12.32 -28.74 3.45
C GLU A 48 -13.71 -28.74 4.11
N GLY A 49 -13.93 -29.63 5.09
CA GLY A 49 -15.17 -29.68 5.87
C GLY A 49 -15.39 -28.41 6.70
N ASP A 50 -14.31 -27.79 7.20
CA ASP A 50 -14.41 -26.51 7.92
C ASP A 50 -14.74 -25.36 6.94
N ALA A 51 -14.14 -25.36 5.75
CA ALA A 51 -14.48 -24.39 4.71
C ALA A 51 -15.96 -24.52 4.29
N ALA A 52 -16.45 -25.72 4.10
CA ALA A 52 -17.84 -25.98 3.76
C ALA A 52 -18.80 -25.54 4.87
N ALA A 53 -18.47 -25.81 6.13
CA ALA A 53 -19.28 -25.39 7.28
C ALA A 53 -19.31 -23.85 7.41
N VAL A 54 -18.19 -23.18 7.27
CA VAL A 54 -18.15 -21.70 7.28
C VAL A 54 -19.03 -21.13 6.16
N GLY A 55 -19.00 -21.73 4.97
CA GLY A 55 -19.83 -21.27 3.86
C GLY A 55 -21.33 -21.49 4.02
N SER A 56 -21.74 -22.53 4.78
CA SER A 56 -23.16 -22.90 4.94
C SER A 56 -23.79 -22.40 6.25
N GLU A 57 -23.00 -22.25 7.31
CA GLU A 57 -23.51 -21.97 8.65
C GLU A 57 -23.28 -20.54 9.11
N VAL A 58 -22.25 -19.85 8.57
CA VAL A 58 -21.98 -18.44 8.93
C VAL A 58 -22.83 -17.51 8.05
N PRO A 59 -23.69 -16.67 8.65
CA PRO A 59 -24.53 -15.73 7.90
C PRO A 59 -23.68 -14.71 7.12
N ARG A 60 -24.18 -14.28 5.97
CA ARG A 60 -23.55 -13.27 5.09
C ARG A 60 -22.20 -13.69 4.48
N VAL A 61 -21.75 -14.92 4.65
CA VAL A 61 -20.67 -15.48 3.85
C VAL A 61 -21.20 -15.74 2.44
N VAL A 62 -20.50 -15.21 1.44
CA VAL A 62 -20.84 -15.37 0.02
C VAL A 62 -20.20 -16.63 -0.54
N VAL A 63 -18.91 -16.82 -0.26
CA VAL A 63 -18.15 -17.97 -0.74
C VAL A 63 -16.95 -18.25 0.13
N THR A 64 -16.60 -19.53 0.24
CA THR A 64 -15.40 -20.02 0.92
C THR A 64 -14.51 -20.76 -0.05
N ALA A 65 -13.23 -20.49 -0.04
CA ALA A 65 -12.24 -21.11 -0.90
C ALA A 65 -11.11 -21.72 -0.06
N PRO A 66 -11.12 -23.04 0.14
CA PRO A 66 -10.01 -23.75 0.74
C PRO A 66 -8.80 -23.72 -0.17
N LEU A 67 -7.61 -23.57 0.39
CA LEU A 67 -6.37 -23.38 -0.34
C LEU A 67 -5.25 -24.28 0.21
N LEU A 68 -4.50 -24.87 -0.71
CA LEU A 68 -3.18 -25.45 -0.48
C LEU A 68 -2.12 -24.62 -1.20
N HIS A 69 -0.97 -24.43 -0.59
CA HIS A 69 0.16 -23.77 -1.24
C HIS A 69 1.44 -24.61 -1.09
N ALA A 70 2.27 -24.53 -2.10
CA ALA A 70 3.61 -25.11 -2.12
C ALA A 70 4.52 -24.16 -2.93
N ARG A 71 5.81 -24.26 -2.72
CA ARG A 71 6.82 -23.68 -3.64
C ARG A 71 7.40 -24.79 -4.45
N GLU A 72 7.25 -24.70 -5.76
CA GLU A 72 7.67 -25.77 -6.66
C GLU A 72 8.45 -25.19 -7.83
N GLN A 73 9.29 -26.04 -8.42
CA GLN A 73 9.98 -25.71 -9.65
C GLN A 73 9.10 -26.03 -10.85
N LEU A 74 8.91 -25.04 -11.71
CA LEU A 74 8.15 -25.13 -12.95
C LEU A 74 9.15 -25.08 -14.11
N MET A 75 8.97 -25.93 -15.11
CA MET A 75 9.89 -26.07 -16.25
C MET A 75 9.12 -26.11 -17.55
N VAL A 76 9.62 -25.37 -18.57
CA VAL A 76 9.13 -25.37 -19.94
C VAL A 76 10.36 -25.40 -20.88
N GLY A 77 10.58 -26.49 -21.56
CA GLY A 77 11.80 -26.66 -22.39
C GLY A 77 13.08 -26.48 -21.55
N ALA A 78 13.88 -25.46 -21.89
CA ALA A 78 15.08 -25.08 -21.14
C ALA A 78 14.86 -24.06 -20.04
N SER A 79 13.69 -23.39 -20.01
CA SER A 79 13.37 -22.41 -19.02
C SER A 79 12.89 -23.06 -17.72
N ASN A 80 13.37 -22.58 -16.58
CA ASN A 80 12.92 -23.04 -15.28
C ASN A 80 12.67 -21.85 -14.34
N TRP A 81 11.69 -21.99 -13.47
CA TRP A 81 11.37 -20.99 -12.47
C TRP A 81 10.83 -21.63 -11.20
N GLN A 82 11.28 -21.15 -10.04
CA GLN A 82 10.72 -21.55 -8.76
C GLN A 82 9.66 -20.53 -8.34
N GLY A 83 8.40 -20.94 -8.35
CA GLY A 83 7.27 -20.07 -8.05
C GLY A 83 6.29 -20.65 -7.04
N VAL A 84 5.28 -19.85 -6.73
CA VAL A 84 4.20 -20.24 -5.80
C VAL A 84 3.16 -21.05 -6.56
N LEU A 85 2.96 -22.30 -6.12
CA LEU A 85 1.90 -23.17 -6.60
C LEU A 85 0.74 -23.14 -5.60
N ARG A 86 -0.47 -22.86 -6.08
CA ARG A 86 -1.69 -22.86 -5.25
C ARG A 86 -2.66 -23.89 -5.79
N GLY A 87 -3.06 -24.84 -4.93
CA GLY A 87 -4.18 -25.74 -5.17
C GLY A 87 -5.46 -25.07 -4.71
N VAL A 88 -6.38 -24.83 -5.62
CA VAL A 88 -7.60 -24.04 -5.39
C VAL A 88 -8.84 -24.77 -5.91
N THR A 89 -10.00 -24.35 -5.42
CA THR A 89 -11.31 -24.73 -5.96
C THR A 89 -11.83 -23.58 -6.86
N PRO A 90 -12.85 -23.81 -7.71
CA PRO A 90 -13.42 -22.76 -8.57
C PRO A 90 -13.89 -21.52 -7.80
N GLU A 91 -14.35 -21.69 -6.57
CA GLU A 91 -14.79 -20.63 -5.68
C GLU A 91 -13.70 -19.60 -5.36
N TYR A 92 -12.43 -19.98 -5.55
CA TYR A 92 -11.28 -19.10 -5.34
C TYR A 92 -11.27 -17.89 -6.29
N PHE A 93 -11.73 -18.09 -7.53
CA PHE A 93 -11.81 -16.99 -8.50
C PHE A 93 -12.84 -15.94 -8.07
N VAL A 94 -13.99 -16.39 -7.56
CA VAL A 94 -15.01 -15.50 -6.98
C VAL A 94 -14.53 -14.83 -5.71
N ALA A 95 -13.90 -15.59 -4.79
CA ALA A 95 -13.40 -15.06 -3.53
C ALA A 95 -12.36 -13.97 -3.75
N ARG A 96 -11.39 -14.23 -4.62
CA ARG A 96 -10.26 -13.32 -4.89
C ARG A 96 -10.53 -12.33 -6.02
N GLU A 97 -11.72 -12.36 -6.61
CA GLU A 97 -12.08 -11.53 -7.78
C GLU A 97 -11.02 -11.62 -8.89
N TRP A 98 -10.58 -12.84 -9.17
CA TRP A 98 -9.56 -13.08 -10.18
C TRP A 98 -10.18 -13.45 -11.51
N ARG A 99 -9.86 -12.69 -12.55
CA ARG A 99 -10.36 -12.92 -13.90
C ARG A 99 -9.33 -13.71 -14.72
N VAL A 100 -9.83 -14.55 -15.60
CA VAL A 100 -9.04 -15.22 -16.64
C VAL A 100 -9.10 -14.37 -17.91
N VAL A 101 -7.95 -13.86 -18.35
CA VAL A 101 -7.85 -12.99 -19.53
C VAL A 101 -7.72 -13.75 -20.83
N ALA A 102 -7.26 -14.99 -20.77
CA ALA A 102 -7.15 -15.88 -21.94
C ALA A 102 -7.32 -17.34 -21.50
N GLY A 103 -7.98 -18.15 -22.32
CA GLY A 103 -8.30 -19.55 -21.99
C GLY A 103 -9.58 -19.69 -21.16
N ARG A 104 -9.57 -20.60 -20.17
CA ARG A 104 -10.72 -20.88 -19.30
C ARG A 104 -10.35 -21.01 -17.83
N GLU A 105 -11.32 -20.82 -16.96
CA GLU A 105 -11.20 -21.08 -15.52
C GLU A 105 -11.18 -22.57 -15.17
N LEU A 106 -10.84 -22.87 -13.91
CA LEU A 106 -11.01 -24.22 -13.35
C LEU A 106 -12.48 -24.55 -13.19
N THR A 107 -12.86 -25.75 -13.57
CA THR A 107 -14.22 -26.25 -13.37
C THR A 107 -14.30 -27.18 -12.15
N PRO A 108 -15.49 -27.41 -11.59
CA PRO A 108 -15.68 -28.40 -10.55
C PRO A 108 -15.23 -29.81 -10.99
N GLU A 109 -15.39 -30.15 -12.28
CA GLU A 109 -14.97 -31.45 -12.86
C GLU A 109 -13.44 -31.58 -12.86
N ASP A 110 -12.70 -30.49 -13.18
CA ASP A 110 -11.25 -30.50 -13.12
C ASP A 110 -10.77 -30.83 -11.68
N ASN A 111 -11.43 -30.25 -10.67
CA ASN A 111 -11.10 -30.55 -9.28
C ASN A 111 -11.51 -31.98 -8.88
N GLN A 112 -12.71 -32.44 -9.27
CA GLN A 112 -13.19 -33.78 -8.92
C GLN A 112 -12.29 -34.88 -9.51
N ARG A 113 -11.88 -34.75 -10.76
CA ARG A 113 -11.03 -35.70 -11.48
C ARG A 113 -9.54 -35.55 -11.12
N ALA A 114 -9.17 -34.54 -10.34
CA ALA A 114 -7.79 -34.15 -10.10
C ALA A 114 -7.01 -33.96 -11.40
N ALA A 115 -7.60 -33.20 -12.34
CA ALA A 115 -7.04 -32.94 -13.65
C ALA A 115 -5.67 -32.26 -13.55
N LYS A 116 -4.75 -32.60 -14.43
CA LYS A 116 -3.40 -32.00 -14.52
C LYS A 116 -3.44 -30.77 -15.42
N VAL A 117 -4.16 -29.75 -14.95
CA VAL A 117 -4.31 -28.45 -15.62
C VAL A 117 -3.81 -27.32 -14.73
N VAL A 118 -3.31 -26.25 -15.35
CA VAL A 118 -2.73 -25.12 -14.65
C VAL A 118 -3.13 -23.79 -15.29
N LEU A 119 -3.39 -22.77 -14.45
CA LEU A 119 -3.49 -21.38 -14.86
C LEU A 119 -2.24 -20.65 -14.37
N LEU A 120 -1.71 -19.76 -15.20
CA LEU A 120 -0.50 -19.00 -14.88
C LEU A 120 -0.81 -17.53 -14.63
N GLY A 121 -0.19 -16.96 -13.61
CA GLY A 121 -0.11 -15.52 -13.44
C GLY A 121 0.84 -14.88 -14.43
N THR A 122 0.67 -13.58 -14.66
CA THR A 122 1.38 -12.84 -15.71
C THR A 122 2.89 -12.89 -15.54
N SER A 123 3.42 -12.67 -14.35
CA SER A 123 4.87 -12.70 -14.08
C SER A 123 5.46 -14.09 -14.30
N MET A 124 4.76 -15.14 -13.89
CA MET A 124 5.22 -16.53 -14.12
C MET A 124 5.19 -16.90 -15.60
N ARG A 125 4.16 -16.47 -16.33
CA ARG A 125 4.06 -16.64 -17.77
C ARG A 125 5.25 -15.99 -18.49
N GLU A 126 5.57 -14.72 -18.15
CA GLU A 126 6.69 -13.98 -18.74
C GLU A 126 8.03 -14.68 -18.52
N LYS A 127 8.27 -15.20 -17.30
CA LYS A 127 9.53 -15.90 -16.95
C LYS A 127 9.69 -17.25 -17.62
N LEU A 128 8.61 -17.99 -17.86
CA LEU A 128 8.67 -19.34 -18.41
C LEU A 128 8.52 -19.39 -19.93
N PHE A 129 7.69 -18.53 -20.51
CA PHE A 129 7.34 -18.56 -21.92
C PHE A 129 7.86 -17.35 -22.72
N GLY A 130 8.27 -16.25 -22.04
CA GLY A 130 8.62 -15.01 -22.72
C GLY A 130 7.47 -14.50 -23.60
N ASP A 131 7.72 -14.36 -24.90
CA ASP A 131 6.72 -13.91 -25.88
C ASP A 131 5.90 -15.06 -26.50
N SER A 132 6.18 -16.31 -26.17
CA SER A 132 5.47 -17.47 -26.70
C SER A 132 4.09 -17.61 -26.10
N ASP A 133 3.12 -18.11 -26.87
CA ASP A 133 1.78 -18.42 -26.37
C ASP A 133 1.81 -19.65 -25.44
N PRO A 134 1.43 -19.48 -24.17
CA PRO A 134 1.44 -20.59 -23.22
C PRO A 134 0.20 -21.47 -23.27
N LEU A 135 -0.89 -21.05 -23.96
CA LEU A 135 -2.14 -21.81 -23.96
C LEU A 135 -1.97 -23.19 -24.60
N GLN A 136 -2.52 -24.21 -23.96
CA GLN A 136 -2.40 -25.64 -24.35
C GLN A 136 -0.98 -26.19 -24.33
N ALA A 137 0.02 -25.38 -23.95
CA ALA A 137 1.39 -25.87 -23.78
C ALA A 137 1.52 -26.79 -22.57
N SER A 138 2.49 -27.70 -22.64
CA SER A 138 2.84 -28.60 -21.51
C SER A 138 3.90 -27.94 -20.62
N ILE A 139 3.63 -27.83 -19.34
CA ILE A 139 4.56 -27.37 -18.31
C ILE A 139 4.80 -28.50 -17.31
N ARG A 140 6.05 -28.72 -16.93
CA ARG A 140 6.39 -29.69 -15.88
C ARG A 140 6.49 -28.96 -14.55
N ILE A 141 5.71 -29.42 -13.58
CA ILE A 141 5.79 -28.98 -12.19
C ILE A 141 6.38 -30.12 -11.38
N ARG A 142 7.60 -29.91 -10.86
CA ARG A 142 8.43 -31.02 -10.36
C ARG A 142 8.61 -32.07 -11.50
N ASP A 143 8.04 -33.26 -11.37
CA ASP A 143 8.14 -34.32 -12.39
C ASP A 143 6.81 -34.61 -13.09
N VAL A 144 5.78 -33.82 -12.84
CA VAL A 144 4.43 -34.04 -13.34
C VAL A 144 4.10 -33.06 -14.48
N PRO A 145 3.70 -33.55 -15.67
CA PRO A 145 3.25 -32.70 -16.76
C PRO A 145 1.84 -32.14 -16.49
N PHE A 146 1.67 -30.84 -16.75
CA PHE A 146 0.41 -30.11 -16.68
C PHE A 146 0.15 -29.39 -18.00
N THR A 147 -1.12 -29.25 -18.38
CA THR A 147 -1.53 -28.44 -19.52
C THR A 147 -1.95 -27.06 -19.06
N VAL A 148 -1.41 -26.01 -19.66
CA VAL A 148 -1.82 -24.62 -19.41
C VAL A 148 -3.19 -24.39 -20.05
N ILE A 149 -4.19 -24.07 -19.22
CA ILE A 149 -5.58 -23.87 -19.67
C ILE A 149 -6.03 -22.42 -19.65
N GLY A 150 -5.30 -21.54 -18.97
CA GLY A 150 -5.64 -20.13 -18.89
C GLY A 150 -4.55 -19.26 -18.32
N LEU A 151 -4.73 -17.94 -18.53
CA LEU A 151 -3.88 -16.88 -18.02
C LEU A 151 -4.71 -15.96 -17.13
N LEU A 152 -4.11 -15.60 -15.99
CA LEU A 152 -4.75 -14.72 -15.00
C LEU A 152 -4.51 -13.25 -15.34
N GLU A 153 -5.50 -12.41 -14.99
CA GLU A 153 -5.38 -10.97 -15.01
C GLU A 153 -4.25 -10.50 -14.07
N ARG A 154 -3.54 -9.47 -14.48
CA ARG A 154 -2.45 -8.88 -13.68
C ARG A 154 -3.01 -8.16 -12.45
N LYS A 155 -2.53 -8.53 -11.26
CA LYS A 155 -2.86 -7.89 -9.98
C LYS A 155 -1.72 -7.04 -9.41
N GLY A 156 -0.50 -7.25 -9.88
CA GLY A 156 0.68 -6.53 -9.44
C GLY A 156 1.17 -6.97 -8.05
N GLN A 157 1.84 -6.05 -7.36
CA GLN A 157 2.41 -6.34 -6.04
C GLN A 157 1.35 -6.25 -4.93
N SER A 158 1.46 -7.12 -3.94
CA SER A 158 0.67 -7.05 -2.71
C SER A 158 1.12 -5.89 -1.82
N VAL A 159 0.37 -5.61 -0.74
CA VAL A 159 0.71 -4.60 0.28
C VAL A 159 2.06 -4.91 0.95
N TRP A 160 2.41 -6.19 1.04
CA TRP A 160 3.67 -6.67 1.62
C TRP A 160 4.83 -6.72 0.61
N GLY A 161 4.63 -6.23 -0.61
CA GLY A 161 5.66 -6.20 -1.66
C GLY A 161 5.82 -7.48 -2.46
N ASP A 162 5.09 -8.55 -2.12
CA ASP A 162 5.12 -9.80 -2.87
C ASP A 162 4.45 -9.64 -4.23
N ASP A 163 5.02 -10.23 -5.26
CA ASP A 163 4.42 -10.29 -6.59
C ASP A 163 3.25 -11.28 -6.60
N GLN A 164 2.02 -10.77 -6.70
CA GLN A 164 0.81 -11.59 -6.76
C GLN A 164 0.69 -12.36 -8.08
N ASP A 165 1.39 -11.93 -9.12
CA ASP A 165 1.34 -12.51 -10.46
C ASP A 165 2.36 -13.62 -10.65
N ASP A 166 3.27 -13.83 -9.68
CA ASP A 166 4.24 -14.93 -9.69
C ASP A 166 3.68 -16.20 -9.06
N LEU A 167 2.61 -16.71 -9.66
CA LEU A 167 1.93 -17.91 -9.16
C LEU A 167 1.35 -18.78 -10.29
N ALA A 168 1.13 -20.06 -9.94
CA ALA A 168 0.39 -21.02 -10.74
C ALA A 168 -0.80 -21.57 -9.92
N LEU A 169 -1.99 -21.62 -10.52
CA LEU A 169 -3.19 -22.22 -9.92
C LEU A 169 -3.47 -23.59 -10.55
N ILE A 170 -3.67 -24.59 -9.71
CA ILE A 170 -4.05 -25.95 -10.08
C ILE A 170 -5.26 -26.41 -9.26
N PRO A 171 -6.00 -27.43 -9.67
CA PRO A 171 -7.10 -27.95 -8.86
C PRO A 171 -6.62 -28.41 -7.47
N LEU A 172 -7.40 -28.12 -6.44
CA LEU A 172 -7.08 -28.42 -5.04
C LEU A 172 -6.73 -29.91 -4.83
N ARG A 173 -7.54 -30.81 -5.40
CA ARG A 173 -7.29 -32.25 -5.32
C ARG A 173 -6.02 -32.69 -6.02
N THR A 174 -5.65 -32.01 -7.13
CA THR A 174 -4.40 -32.26 -7.84
C THR A 174 -3.22 -31.84 -6.98
N ALA A 175 -3.28 -30.63 -6.39
CA ALA A 175 -2.25 -30.15 -5.47
C ALA A 175 -2.01 -31.11 -4.32
N ARG A 176 -3.09 -31.59 -3.72
CA ARG A 176 -3.03 -32.55 -2.60
C ARG A 176 -2.36 -33.85 -2.98
N ARG A 177 -2.75 -34.44 -4.12
CA ARG A 177 -2.22 -35.72 -4.57
C ARG A 177 -0.75 -35.67 -4.99
N GLN A 178 -0.33 -34.57 -5.61
CA GLN A 178 0.99 -34.49 -6.25
C GLN A 178 2.05 -33.82 -5.38
N PHE A 179 1.68 -32.82 -4.57
CA PHE A 179 2.67 -31.92 -3.95
C PHE A 179 2.65 -31.91 -2.42
N VAL A 180 1.47 -31.98 -1.81
CA VAL A 180 1.35 -31.82 -0.35
C VAL A 180 1.41 -33.17 0.37
N GLY A 181 1.10 -34.25 -0.34
CA GLY A 181 0.95 -35.56 0.24
C GLY A 181 -0.34 -35.71 1.07
N THR A 182 -0.88 -36.92 1.10
CA THR A 182 -2.04 -37.24 1.95
C THR A 182 -1.54 -37.69 3.30
N SER A 183 -1.77 -36.92 4.35
CA SER A 183 -1.68 -37.45 5.69
C SER A 183 -2.77 -38.53 5.85
N ARG A 184 -2.40 -39.75 6.18
CA ARG A 184 -3.37 -40.83 6.46
C ARG A 184 -4.35 -40.47 7.56
N ALA A 185 -3.95 -39.58 8.48
CA ALA A 185 -4.79 -39.16 9.61
C ALA A 185 -5.86 -38.11 9.17
N ASN A 186 -5.62 -37.31 8.14
CA ASN A 186 -6.60 -36.31 7.68
C ASN A 186 -6.40 -35.99 6.21
N PRO A 187 -7.10 -36.68 5.30
CA PRO A 187 -6.92 -36.51 3.85
C PRO A 187 -7.53 -35.23 3.28
N THR A 188 -8.25 -34.43 4.04
CA THR A 188 -8.96 -33.21 3.60
C THR A 188 -8.33 -31.93 4.10
N LEU A 189 -7.08 -31.99 4.60
CA LEU A 189 -6.36 -30.84 5.13
C LEU A 189 -6.19 -29.72 4.09
N VAL A 190 -6.27 -28.48 4.56
CA VAL A 190 -5.98 -27.28 3.80
C VAL A 190 -5.03 -26.37 4.59
N HIS A 191 -4.27 -25.53 3.86
CA HIS A 191 -3.33 -24.60 4.50
C HIS A 191 -4.04 -23.35 5.00
N ASN A 192 -5.03 -22.87 4.28
CA ASN A 192 -5.89 -21.76 4.70
C ASN A 192 -7.26 -21.81 4.00
N ILE A 193 -8.20 -21.05 4.54
CA ILE A 193 -9.52 -20.86 3.99
C ILE A 193 -9.69 -19.35 3.73
N THR A 194 -9.92 -18.98 2.50
CA THR A 194 -10.32 -17.62 2.14
C THR A 194 -11.83 -17.53 2.16
N VAL A 195 -12.36 -16.56 2.88
CA VAL A 195 -13.80 -16.34 3.07
C VAL A 195 -14.15 -14.97 2.52
N LYS A 196 -15.04 -14.91 1.55
CA LYS A 196 -15.65 -13.68 1.05
C LYS A 196 -17.01 -13.50 1.68
N PHE A 197 -17.26 -12.32 2.23
CA PHE A 197 -18.53 -11.97 2.84
C PHE A 197 -19.23 -10.84 2.08
N ALA A 198 -20.53 -10.67 2.33
CA ALA A 198 -21.38 -9.72 1.62
C ALA A 198 -20.98 -8.27 1.91
N ASP A 199 -21.15 -7.40 0.92
CA ASP A 199 -20.93 -5.96 1.06
C ASP A 199 -21.78 -5.38 2.20
N GLY A 200 -21.17 -4.52 2.99
CA GLY A 200 -21.82 -3.89 4.15
C GLY A 200 -21.96 -4.76 5.39
N ALA A 201 -21.44 -6.01 5.38
CA ALA A 201 -21.31 -6.79 6.61
C ALA A 201 -20.08 -6.35 7.41
N SER A 202 -20.19 -6.40 8.76
CA SER A 202 -19.07 -6.16 9.65
C SER A 202 -18.08 -7.33 9.59
N ALA A 203 -16.84 -7.06 9.26
CA ALA A 203 -15.78 -8.07 9.28
C ALA A 203 -15.58 -8.66 10.69
N GLU A 204 -15.74 -7.83 11.73
CA GLU A 204 -15.62 -8.27 13.13
C GLU A 204 -16.69 -9.27 13.50
N ASP A 205 -17.95 -9.06 13.06
CA ASP A 205 -19.04 -10.00 13.30
C ASP A 205 -18.78 -11.32 12.57
N ILE A 206 -18.37 -11.25 11.30
CA ILE A 206 -18.02 -12.44 10.52
C ILE A 206 -16.87 -13.22 11.17
N MET A 207 -15.82 -12.53 11.61
CA MET A 207 -14.68 -13.18 12.27
C MET A 207 -15.09 -13.81 13.60
N ARG A 208 -16.00 -13.19 14.34
CA ARG A 208 -16.56 -13.75 15.60
C ARG A 208 -17.37 -15.01 15.30
N ASP A 209 -18.28 -14.97 14.33
CA ASP A 209 -19.14 -16.09 13.97
C ASP A 209 -18.31 -17.27 13.44
N ILE A 210 -17.30 -17.02 12.60
CA ILE A 210 -16.33 -18.05 12.15
C ILE A 210 -15.59 -18.64 13.35
N ARG A 211 -15.15 -17.82 14.31
CA ARG A 211 -14.44 -18.30 15.50
C ARG A 211 -15.31 -19.22 16.33
N GLU A 212 -16.56 -18.84 16.60
CA GLU A 212 -17.52 -19.66 17.37
C GLU A 212 -17.79 -21.01 16.69
N LEU A 213 -18.01 -21.00 15.38
CA LEU A 213 -18.23 -22.21 14.59
C LEU A 213 -17.00 -23.14 14.66
N LEU A 214 -15.81 -22.62 14.43
CA LEU A 214 -14.58 -23.42 14.44
C LEU A 214 -14.24 -23.92 15.85
N TRP A 215 -14.55 -23.16 16.90
CA TRP A 215 -14.42 -23.61 18.28
C TRP A 215 -15.26 -24.84 18.55
N GLN A 216 -16.51 -24.85 18.12
CA GLN A 216 -17.41 -26.00 18.26
C GLN A 216 -16.90 -27.22 17.47
N ARG A 217 -16.48 -26.99 16.22
CA ARG A 217 -16.02 -28.08 15.33
C ARG A 217 -14.70 -28.71 15.79
N HIS A 218 -13.77 -27.87 16.26
CA HIS A 218 -12.48 -28.33 16.78
C HIS A 218 -12.56 -28.78 18.25
N ARG A 219 -13.76 -28.74 18.87
CA ARG A 219 -14.02 -29.12 20.26
C ARG A 219 -13.11 -28.46 21.27
N LEU A 220 -12.83 -27.15 21.05
CA LEU A 220 -12.00 -26.35 21.93
C LEU A 220 -12.74 -26.07 23.24
N ARG A 221 -12.03 -26.15 24.36
CA ARG A 221 -12.61 -25.86 25.69
C ARG A 221 -12.46 -24.37 26.02
N PRO A 222 -13.36 -23.79 26.82
CA PRO A 222 -13.18 -22.42 27.32
C PRO A 222 -11.80 -22.26 27.97
N GLY A 223 -11.06 -21.24 27.56
CA GLY A 223 -9.69 -20.94 28.02
C GLY A 223 -8.56 -21.63 27.26
N GLN A 224 -8.86 -22.43 26.24
CA GLN A 224 -7.84 -22.92 25.31
C GLN A 224 -7.51 -21.81 24.28
N GLU A 225 -6.24 -21.76 23.87
CA GLU A 225 -5.82 -20.90 22.76
C GLU A 225 -6.46 -21.37 21.43
N ASP A 226 -6.79 -20.42 20.56
CA ASP A 226 -7.30 -20.73 19.23
C ASP A 226 -6.29 -21.58 18.43
N THR A 227 -6.75 -22.66 17.82
CA THR A 227 -5.93 -23.50 16.93
C THR A 227 -5.81 -22.91 15.52
N PHE A 228 -6.42 -21.75 15.30
CA PHE A 228 -6.46 -21.03 14.04
C PHE A 228 -6.33 -19.52 14.30
N ILE A 229 -5.93 -18.80 13.27
CA ILE A 229 -5.85 -17.33 13.25
C ILE A 229 -6.82 -16.85 12.19
N ILE A 230 -7.69 -15.92 12.55
CA ILE A 230 -8.60 -15.26 11.63
C ILE A 230 -8.09 -13.85 11.44
N SER A 231 -7.82 -13.45 10.20
CA SER A 231 -7.32 -12.14 9.86
C SER A 231 -8.16 -11.49 8.76
N ASN A 232 -8.51 -10.23 8.96
CA ASN A 232 -9.08 -9.39 7.93
C ASN A 232 -7.93 -8.77 7.11
N LEU A 233 -7.91 -9.05 5.83
CA LEU A 233 -6.85 -8.60 4.94
C LEU A 233 -6.85 -7.07 4.75
N ALA A 234 -8.03 -6.45 4.74
CA ALA A 234 -8.19 -5.02 4.65
C ALA A 234 -7.68 -4.31 5.92
N GLU A 235 -8.01 -4.84 7.10
CA GLU A 235 -7.56 -4.29 8.39
C GLU A 235 -6.04 -4.38 8.55
N ALA A 236 -5.43 -5.50 8.14
CA ALA A 236 -3.98 -5.64 8.12
C ALA A 236 -3.31 -4.59 7.21
N ALA A 237 -3.90 -4.33 6.06
CA ALA A 237 -3.42 -3.31 5.13
C ALA A 237 -3.62 -1.87 5.67
N GLU A 238 -4.72 -1.60 6.37
CA GLU A 238 -4.98 -0.31 7.03
C GLU A 238 -4.02 -0.06 8.21
N ALA A 239 -3.71 -1.09 8.99
CA ALA A 239 -2.74 -1.00 10.08
C ALA A 239 -1.36 -0.58 9.57
N GLU A 240 -0.93 -1.11 8.42
CA GLU A 240 0.31 -0.72 7.75
C GLU A 240 0.24 0.71 7.20
N GLY A 241 -0.92 1.12 6.68
CA GLY A 241 -1.21 2.49 6.26
C GLY A 241 -1.16 3.51 7.41
N SER A 242 -1.48 3.10 8.64
CA SER A 242 -1.42 3.97 9.82
C SER A 242 0.01 4.37 10.19
N THR A 243 0.97 3.48 10.04
CA THR A 243 2.41 3.74 10.23
C THR A 243 2.89 4.80 9.24
N THR A 244 2.45 4.73 7.99
CA THR A 244 2.77 5.73 6.96
C THR A 244 2.22 7.11 7.30
N LYS A 245 1.04 7.19 7.95
CA LYS A 245 0.49 8.47 8.44
C LYS A 245 1.37 9.11 9.52
N VAL A 246 1.86 8.32 10.48
CA VAL A 246 2.76 8.81 11.56
C VAL A 246 4.06 9.34 10.96
N VAL A 247 4.68 8.59 10.05
CA VAL A 247 5.90 9.04 9.35
C VAL A 247 5.64 10.33 8.56
N SER A 248 4.52 10.41 7.85
CA SER A 248 4.14 11.63 7.10
C SER A 248 3.94 12.84 8.03
N LEU A 249 3.36 12.65 9.22
CA LEU A 249 3.20 13.70 10.22
C LEU A 249 4.54 14.19 10.76
N LEU A 250 5.47 13.27 11.05
CA LEU A 250 6.83 13.61 11.49
C LEU A 250 7.57 14.41 10.41
N LEU A 251 7.49 14.00 9.15
CA LEU A 251 8.08 14.71 8.04
C LEU A 251 7.47 16.10 7.85
N PHE A 252 6.15 16.23 8.04
CA PHE A 252 5.47 17.53 8.02
C PHE A 252 5.94 18.43 9.15
N ALA A 253 6.13 17.89 10.36
CA ALA A 253 6.66 18.65 11.50
C ALA A 253 8.07 19.18 11.23
N VAL A 254 8.96 18.35 10.70
CA VAL A 254 10.32 18.75 10.30
C VAL A 254 10.28 19.84 9.21
N ALA A 255 9.43 19.67 8.20
CA ALA A 255 9.27 20.68 7.15
C ALA A 255 8.74 22.01 7.70
N SER A 256 7.82 21.96 8.67
CA SER A 256 7.27 23.17 9.32
C SER A 256 8.35 23.93 10.10
N VAL A 257 9.22 23.23 10.84
CA VAL A 257 10.35 23.84 11.54
C VAL A 257 11.32 24.47 10.54
N SER A 258 11.65 23.76 9.46
CA SER A 258 12.52 24.28 8.40
C SER A 258 11.95 25.54 7.73
N LEU A 259 10.63 25.58 7.57
CA LEU A 259 9.93 26.74 6.99
C LEU A 259 9.99 27.95 7.93
N VAL A 260 9.85 27.76 9.23
CA VAL A 260 10.02 28.84 10.24
C VAL A 260 11.44 29.38 10.24
N VAL A 261 12.44 28.49 10.20
CA VAL A 261 13.86 28.89 10.11
C VAL A 261 14.13 29.70 8.83
N GLY A 262 13.59 29.25 7.69
CA GLY A 262 13.65 30.01 6.42
C GLY A 262 12.97 31.38 6.52
N GLY A 263 11.82 31.47 7.19
CA GLY A 263 11.13 32.75 7.46
C GLY A 263 11.94 33.71 8.31
N ILE A 264 12.64 33.21 9.35
CA ILE A 264 13.57 34.01 10.14
C ILE A 264 14.73 34.52 9.28
N GLY A 265 15.21 33.68 8.33
CA GLY A 265 16.21 34.09 7.34
C GLY A 265 15.74 35.27 6.49
N ILE A 266 14.50 35.21 5.98
CA ILE A 266 13.88 36.31 5.22
C ILE A 266 13.80 37.57 6.09
N MET A 267 13.34 37.45 7.33
CA MET A 267 13.24 38.55 8.27
C MET A 267 14.59 39.22 8.48
N ASN A 268 15.67 38.44 8.66
CA ASN A 268 17.01 38.95 8.88
C ASN A 268 17.56 39.67 7.63
N ILE A 269 17.38 39.08 6.45
CA ILE A 269 17.77 39.72 5.18
C ILE A 269 17.03 41.04 5.01
N MET A 270 15.74 41.08 5.25
CA MET A 270 14.94 42.30 5.14
C MET A 270 15.34 43.37 6.16
N LEU A 271 15.71 42.97 7.40
CA LEU A 271 16.24 43.91 8.40
C LEU A 271 17.53 44.55 7.93
N VAL A 272 18.43 43.78 7.34
CA VAL A 272 19.69 44.31 6.74
C VAL A 272 19.36 45.23 5.60
N THR A 273 18.52 44.82 4.66
CA THR A 273 18.10 45.65 3.52
C THR A 273 17.49 46.97 3.95
N VAL A 274 16.63 46.96 4.98
CA VAL A 274 16.04 48.20 5.55
C VAL A 274 17.13 49.10 6.17
N THR A 275 18.14 48.51 6.82
CA THR A 275 19.24 49.31 7.39
C THR A 275 20.14 49.90 6.32
N GLU A 276 20.46 49.18 5.27
CA GLU A 276 21.27 49.68 4.13
C GLU A 276 20.54 50.77 3.34
N ARG A 277 19.21 50.67 3.20
CA ARG A 277 18.39 51.66 2.44
C ARG A 277 17.78 52.75 3.35
N ARG A 278 18.29 52.95 4.58
CA ARG A 278 17.75 53.95 5.50
C ARG A 278 17.65 55.34 4.90
N ARG A 279 18.71 55.81 4.24
CA ARG A 279 18.79 57.13 3.60
C ARG A 279 17.77 57.29 2.46
N GLU A 280 17.57 56.27 1.68
CA GLU A 280 16.58 56.22 0.59
C GLU A 280 15.14 56.30 1.17
N ILE A 281 14.84 55.52 2.21
CA ILE A 281 13.56 55.53 2.90
C ILE A 281 13.28 56.87 3.53
N GLY A 282 14.30 57.47 4.18
CA GLY A 282 14.22 58.80 4.79
C GLY A 282 13.92 59.86 3.77
N LEU A 283 14.58 59.84 2.60
CA LEU A 283 14.34 60.77 1.50
C LEU A 283 12.90 60.67 0.96
N ARG A 284 12.40 59.47 0.72
CA ARG A 284 11.02 59.25 0.26
C ARG A 284 9.99 59.80 1.27
N LEU A 285 10.19 59.54 2.56
CA LEU A 285 9.33 60.06 3.61
C LEU A 285 9.41 61.60 3.72
N ALA A 286 10.59 62.21 3.51
CA ALA A 286 10.76 63.66 3.53
C ALA A 286 10.05 64.35 2.36
N VAL A 287 10.00 63.70 1.18
CA VAL A 287 9.31 64.20 -0.04
C VAL A 287 7.78 63.93 0.00
N GLY A 288 7.27 63.24 1.08
CA GLY A 288 5.83 63.09 1.31
C GLY A 288 5.28 61.70 1.05
N ALA A 289 6.10 60.66 0.89
CA ALA A 289 5.61 59.28 0.81
C ALA A 289 4.87 58.90 2.09
N ARG A 290 3.73 58.20 1.93
CA ARG A 290 2.97 57.73 3.08
C ARG A 290 3.63 56.50 3.70
N ARG A 291 3.50 56.34 4.99
CA ARG A 291 4.01 55.14 5.71
C ARG A 291 3.48 53.83 5.12
N ARG A 292 2.26 53.83 4.59
CA ARG A 292 1.68 52.67 3.91
C ARG A 292 2.42 52.30 2.62
N ASP A 293 2.91 53.28 1.87
CA ASP A 293 3.60 53.04 0.61
C ASP A 293 4.94 52.34 0.85
N ILE A 294 5.66 52.77 1.88
CA ILE A 294 6.91 52.10 2.33
C ILE A 294 6.59 50.66 2.87
N LEU A 295 5.56 50.52 3.69
CA LEU A 295 5.16 49.21 4.22
C LEU A 295 4.80 48.22 3.11
N THR A 296 3.97 48.64 2.15
CA THR A 296 3.55 47.80 1.03
C THR A 296 4.73 47.46 0.11
N GLN A 297 5.64 48.38 -0.14
CA GLN A 297 6.83 48.15 -0.94
C GLN A 297 7.68 47.00 -0.36
N PHE A 298 8.08 47.10 0.92
CA PHE A 298 8.92 46.10 1.56
C PHE A 298 8.16 44.77 1.77
N LEU A 299 6.84 44.81 2.00
CA LEU A 299 6.03 43.61 2.09
C LEU A 299 5.94 42.87 0.76
N VAL A 300 5.73 43.58 -0.35
CA VAL A 300 5.74 42.99 -1.68
C VAL A 300 7.12 42.40 -2.02
N GLU A 301 8.20 43.11 -1.64
CA GLU A 301 9.57 42.57 -1.83
C GLU A 301 9.79 41.24 -1.08
N ALA A 302 9.35 41.15 0.21
CA ALA A 302 9.43 39.94 1.01
C ALA A 302 8.58 38.80 0.42
N VAL A 303 7.35 39.10 0.01
CA VAL A 303 6.44 38.12 -0.60
C VAL A 303 6.99 37.61 -1.93
N THR A 304 7.52 38.52 -2.78
CA THR A 304 8.10 38.14 -4.07
C THR A 304 9.31 37.23 -3.91
N LEU A 305 10.21 37.55 -2.97
CA LEU A 305 11.36 36.70 -2.62
C LEU A 305 10.91 35.29 -2.14
N SER A 306 9.89 35.26 -1.30
CA SER A 306 9.35 34.00 -0.77
C SER A 306 8.66 33.17 -1.85
N LEU A 307 7.91 33.81 -2.75
CA LEU A 307 7.25 33.12 -3.86
C LEU A 307 8.28 32.55 -4.85
N LEU A 308 9.32 33.31 -5.17
CA LEU A 308 10.42 32.83 -6.03
C LEU A 308 11.13 31.64 -5.38
N GLY A 309 11.45 31.73 -4.09
CA GLY A 309 12.02 30.63 -3.31
C GLY A 309 11.08 29.42 -3.25
N GLY A 310 9.78 29.65 -3.07
CA GLY A 310 8.74 28.60 -3.05
C GLY A 310 8.60 27.89 -4.40
N LEU A 311 8.63 28.62 -5.51
CA LEU A 311 8.60 28.05 -6.86
C LEU A 311 9.85 27.22 -7.17
N LEU A 312 11.03 27.73 -6.82
CA LEU A 312 12.29 26.99 -6.98
C LEU A 312 12.29 25.73 -6.09
N GLY A 313 11.83 25.85 -4.85
CA GLY A 313 11.68 24.71 -3.94
C GLY A 313 10.69 23.67 -4.45
N ALA A 314 9.56 24.09 -5.02
CA ALA A 314 8.59 23.19 -5.64
C ALA A 314 9.20 22.47 -6.85
N LEU A 315 9.96 23.15 -7.70
CA LEU A 315 10.66 22.56 -8.84
C LEU A 315 11.65 21.47 -8.38
N VAL A 316 12.52 21.82 -7.42
CA VAL A 316 13.48 20.87 -6.84
C VAL A 316 12.76 19.69 -6.19
N GLY A 317 11.66 19.93 -5.49
CA GLY A 317 10.84 18.90 -4.86
C GLY A 317 10.21 17.94 -5.88
N ILE A 318 9.68 18.45 -6.99
CA ILE A 318 9.12 17.64 -8.09
C ILE A 318 10.23 16.81 -8.76
N LEU A 319 11.35 17.41 -9.08
CA LEU A 319 12.47 16.71 -9.71
C LEU A 319 13.04 15.62 -8.78
N GLY A 320 13.18 15.92 -7.49
CA GLY A 320 13.63 14.96 -6.49
C GLY A 320 12.64 13.79 -6.31
N ALA A 321 11.34 14.07 -6.26
CA ALA A 321 10.32 13.04 -6.21
C ALA A 321 10.36 12.17 -7.48
N ALA A 322 10.50 12.77 -8.66
CA ALA A 322 10.62 12.06 -9.93
C ALA A 322 11.83 11.13 -9.95
N ALA A 323 12.99 11.61 -9.51
CA ALA A 323 14.22 10.80 -9.45
C ALA A 323 14.07 9.60 -8.50
N ILE A 324 13.48 9.81 -7.32
CA ILE A 324 13.22 8.72 -6.36
C ILE A 324 12.21 7.72 -6.94
N GLY A 325 11.16 8.18 -7.60
CA GLY A 325 10.16 7.30 -8.18
C GLY A 325 10.72 6.41 -9.29
N ILE A 326 11.59 6.95 -10.13
CA ILE A 326 12.27 6.16 -11.17
C ILE A 326 13.20 5.13 -10.52
N ALA A 327 14.00 5.54 -9.52
CA ALA A 327 14.96 4.66 -8.86
C ALA A 327 14.28 3.55 -8.03
N ALA A 328 13.17 3.88 -7.36
CA ALA A 328 12.43 2.96 -6.49
C ALA A 328 11.25 2.26 -7.20
N GLN A 329 11.02 2.55 -8.49
CA GLN A 329 9.86 2.08 -9.26
C GLN A 329 8.51 2.40 -8.58
N TRP A 330 8.43 3.54 -7.91
CA TRP A 330 7.21 3.99 -7.24
C TRP A 330 6.38 4.88 -8.16
N PRO A 331 5.05 4.66 -8.24
CA PRO A 331 4.18 5.58 -8.96
C PRO A 331 4.18 6.93 -8.26
N ILE A 332 4.54 7.98 -9.00
CA ILE A 332 4.52 9.34 -8.48
C ILE A 332 3.22 9.98 -8.94
N VAL A 333 2.46 10.48 -7.99
CA VAL A 333 1.29 11.32 -8.25
C VAL A 333 1.68 12.75 -7.91
N ILE A 334 1.90 13.56 -8.94
CA ILE A 334 2.13 14.99 -8.77
C ILE A 334 0.75 15.63 -8.63
N ASP A 335 0.39 15.97 -7.40
CA ASP A 335 -0.85 16.69 -7.11
C ASP A 335 -0.64 18.19 -7.23
N LEU A 336 -1.29 18.81 -8.21
CA LEU A 336 -1.25 20.25 -8.44
C LEU A 336 -1.75 21.03 -7.21
N SER A 337 -2.69 20.48 -6.46
CA SER A 337 -3.21 21.10 -5.24
C SER A 337 -2.12 21.23 -4.16
N ALA A 338 -1.26 20.21 -4.03
CA ALA A 338 -0.13 20.22 -3.10
C ALA A 338 0.92 21.27 -3.48
N VAL A 339 1.19 21.46 -4.78
CA VAL A 339 2.11 22.50 -5.28
C VAL A 339 1.55 23.89 -5.01
N LEU A 340 0.27 24.11 -5.31
CA LEU A 340 -0.40 25.40 -5.05
C LEU A 340 -0.41 25.72 -3.55
N MET A 341 -0.68 24.74 -2.71
CA MET A 341 -0.65 24.90 -1.26
C MET A 341 0.76 25.27 -0.76
N ALA A 342 1.79 24.59 -1.26
CA ALA A 342 3.19 24.89 -0.88
C ALA A 342 3.59 26.33 -1.27
N VAL A 343 3.26 26.78 -2.47
CA VAL A 343 3.55 28.14 -2.93
C VAL A 343 2.75 29.17 -2.13
N SER A 344 1.48 28.88 -1.83
CA SER A 344 0.63 29.76 -1.00
C SER A 344 1.20 29.90 0.42
N PHE A 345 1.64 28.80 1.02
CA PHE A 345 2.31 28.82 2.32
C PHE A 345 3.63 29.62 2.29
N ALA A 346 4.42 29.48 1.23
CA ALA A 346 5.64 30.28 1.06
C ALA A 346 5.33 31.79 1.02
N GLY A 347 4.30 32.18 0.27
CA GLY A 347 3.83 33.56 0.22
C GLY A 347 3.34 34.09 1.59
N PHE A 348 2.58 33.24 2.31
CA PHE A 348 2.12 33.56 3.67
C PHE A 348 3.28 33.78 4.66
N ILE A 349 4.29 32.91 4.63
CA ILE A 349 5.51 33.04 5.45
C ILE A 349 6.28 34.31 5.09
N GLY A 350 6.41 34.64 3.81
CA GLY A 350 7.01 35.88 3.37
C GLY A 350 6.30 37.11 3.89
N ALA A 351 4.97 37.12 3.84
CA ALA A 351 4.15 38.19 4.37
C ALA A 351 4.30 38.30 5.91
N PHE A 352 4.25 37.17 6.61
CA PHE A 352 4.32 37.12 8.08
C PHE A 352 5.68 37.61 8.60
N PHE A 353 6.76 37.04 8.13
CA PHE A 353 8.10 37.40 8.58
C PHE A 353 8.61 38.71 7.97
N GLY A 354 8.12 39.10 6.79
CA GLY A 354 8.42 40.38 6.15
C GLY A 354 7.69 41.57 6.80
N TYR A 355 6.56 41.34 7.46
CA TYR A 355 5.77 42.42 8.06
C TYR A 355 6.52 43.20 9.13
N TYR A 356 7.30 42.54 10.00
CA TYR A 356 8.03 43.21 11.05
C TYR A 356 9.10 44.17 10.51
N PRO A 357 10.01 43.76 9.60
CA PRO A 357 10.97 44.69 8.95
C PRO A 357 10.30 45.82 8.18
N ALA A 358 9.26 45.49 7.41
CA ALA A 358 8.52 46.49 6.61
C ALA A 358 7.85 47.55 7.52
N ARG A 359 7.27 47.13 8.64
CA ARG A 359 6.71 48.07 9.62
C ARG A 359 7.78 48.92 10.29
N LYS A 360 8.96 48.36 10.56
CA LYS A 360 10.09 49.12 11.10
C LYS A 360 10.57 50.19 10.13
N ALA A 361 10.69 49.86 8.83
CA ALA A 361 11.01 50.81 7.76
C ALA A 361 9.97 51.94 7.68
N ALA A 362 8.68 51.61 7.68
CA ALA A 362 7.58 52.57 7.56
C ALA A 362 7.45 53.52 8.76
N ARG A 363 8.00 53.19 9.90
CA ARG A 363 7.98 54.02 11.14
C ARG A 363 9.26 54.84 11.35
N MET A 364 10.19 54.80 10.44
CA MET A 364 11.44 55.58 10.52
C MET A 364 11.18 57.07 10.50
N GLN A 365 11.90 57.82 11.30
CA GLN A 365 11.83 59.30 11.25
C GLN A 365 12.76 59.82 10.14
N PRO A 366 12.27 60.70 9.25
CA PRO A 366 13.09 61.22 8.13
C PRO A 366 14.41 61.86 8.58
N ILE A 367 14.36 62.62 9.69
CA ILE A 367 15.53 63.31 10.25
C ILE A 367 16.60 62.34 10.74
N GLU A 368 16.21 61.27 11.44
CA GLU A 368 17.14 60.26 11.94
C GLU A 368 17.72 59.41 10.80
N ALA A 369 16.89 59.11 9.79
CA ALA A 369 17.30 58.33 8.63
C ALA A 369 18.32 59.06 7.73
N LEU A 370 18.27 60.39 7.69
CA LEU A 370 19.21 61.24 6.92
C LEU A 370 20.49 61.58 7.70
N ARG A 371 20.47 61.45 9.03
CA ARG A 371 21.62 61.73 9.91
C ARG A 371 22.51 60.53 10.18
N ALA A 372 22.05 59.31 9.87
CA ALA A 372 22.84 58.09 10.09
C ALA A 372 23.91 58.00 8.99
N GLU A 373 25.18 58.12 9.40
CA GLU A 373 26.35 57.75 8.62
C GLU A 373 26.46 56.22 8.47
#